data_23fd01f97fb6c295de7b58e06f34ce21
#
_entry.id   23fd01f97fb6c295de7b58e06f34ce21
#
_cell.length_a   1.000
_cell.length_b   1.000
_cell.length_c   1.000
_cell.angle_alpha   90.00
_cell.angle_beta   90.00
_cell.angle_gamma   90.00
#
_symmetry.space_group_name_H-M   'P 1'
#
loop_
_entity.id
_entity.type
_entity.pdbx_description
1 polymer ?
#
loop_
_entity_poly.entity_id
_entity_poly.type
_entity_poly.pdbx_seq_one_letter_code
_entity_poly.pdbx_strand_id
1 'polypeptide(L)'
;FSFSSCKKENKVPTRYNIVYIMTDDHTGQMMSCYDTRYIETPNLDRIARDGVRFTNSFVANSLSGPSRACMLTGKHSHANGFTDNTTCVFDGSQQTLPKLLQTAGYQTAIVGKWHLESMPTGFDYWEILPGQGDYYNPDFITMNNDTVREKGYLTNIITDKSIDWLEKGRDKEQPFCLFIHHKAIHRDWLPELKYLTLYEDKEFSMPDNFYDDYEGRPAAAAQTMSIAKDMDIIYDTKMYREGMKSRLKKAYGRKIKRLTPEDRVAYDAVYDSITDVFFRENPQGKELVEWKYQRFMRDYAKVV
;
A
#
# COMPACT_ATOMS: atom_id res chain seq x y z
N PHE A 1 -3.16 -56.20 -39.88
CA PHE A 1 -2.62 -55.36 -38.80
C PHE A 1 -2.95 -53.90 -39.11
N SER A 2 -3.93 -53.35 -38.37
CA SER A 2 -4.35 -51.95 -38.51
C SER A 2 -3.55 -51.10 -37.51
N PHE A 3 -2.69 -50.22 -38.00
CA PHE A 3 -1.99 -49.25 -37.16
C PHE A 3 -2.92 -48.05 -36.88
N SER A 4 -3.50 -48.05 -35.69
CA SER A 4 -4.22 -46.87 -35.19
C SER A 4 -3.19 -45.81 -34.81
N SER A 5 -3.09 -44.77 -35.62
CA SER A 5 -2.28 -43.60 -35.33
C SER A 5 -2.97 -42.79 -34.23
N CYS A 6 -2.46 -42.83 -33.00
CA CYS A 6 -2.82 -41.90 -31.94
C CYS A 6 -2.37 -40.50 -32.34
N LYS A 7 -3.26 -39.69 -32.89
CA LYS A 7 -3.02 -38.26 -32.99
C LYS A 7 -2.94 -37.71 -31.56
N LYS A 8 -1.73 -37.36 -31.11
CA LYS A 8 -1.56 -36.46 -29.94
C LYS A 8 -2.25 -35.15 -30.29
N GLU A 9 -3.39 -34.90 -29.73
CA GLU A 9 -3.93 -33.54 -29.67
C GLU A 9 -2.86 -32.67 -28.97
N ASN A 10 -2.23 -31.79 -29.72
CA ASN A 10 -1.44 -30.71 -29.15
C ASN A 10 -2.42 -29.76 -28.44
N LYS A 11 -2.72 -30.04 -27.18
CA LYS A 11 -3.42 -29.08 -26.33
C LYS A 11 -2.53 -27.83 -26.26
N VAL A 12 -3.00 -26.74 -26.88
CA VAL A 12 -2.38 -25.41 -26.67
C VAL A 12 -2.34 -25.19 -25.15
N PRO A 13 -1.18 -24.90 -24.57
CA PRO A 13 -1.11 -24.72 -23.12
C PRO A 13 -2.07 -23.59 -22.71
N THR A 14 -2.89 -23.86 -21.71
CA THR A 14 -3.83 -22.88 -21.16
C THR A 14 -3.01 -21.69 -20.62
N ARG A 15 -3.23 -20.51 -21.19
CA ARG A 15 -2.63 -19.25 -20.71
C ARG A 15 -3.52 -18.68 -19.64
N TYR A 16 -3.00 -18.59 -18.42
CA TYR A 16 -3.73 -17.99 -17.29
C TYR A 16 -3.66 -16.48 -17.34
N ASN A 17 -4.75 -15.84 -16.98
CA ASN A 17 -4.74 -14.41 -16.65
C ASN A 17 -4.03 -14.19 -15.31
N ILE A 18 -3.34 -13.08 -15.17
CA ILE A 18 -2.55 -12.74 -13.99
C ILE A 18 -3.09 -11.44 -13.41
N VAL A 19 -3.45 -11.45 -12.14
CA VAL A 19 -3.72 -10.25 -11.36
C VAL A 19 -2.70 -10.18 -10.24
N TYR A 20 -1.89 -9.13 -10.24
CA TYR A 20 -0.88 -8.87 -9.22
C TYR A 20 -1.33 -7.71 -8.35
N ILE A 21 -1.72 -7.99 -7.11
CA ILE A 21 -2.14 -6.97 -6.14
C ILE A 21 -1.00 -6.70 -5.17
N MET A 22 -0.56 -5.45 -5.10
CA MET A 22 0.46 -4.99 -4.17
C MET A 22 -0.12 -3.94 -3.22
N THR A 23 0.05 -4.17 -1.93
CA THR A 23 -0.19 -3.18 -0.88
C THR A 23 1.13 -2.58 -0.42
N ASP A 24 1.10 -1.41 0.21
CA ASP A 24 2.30 -0.68 0.62
C ASP A 24 2.38 -0.59 2.15
N ASP A 25 3.51 -1.01 2.73
CA ASP A 25 3.73 -1.08 4.18
C ASP A 25 2.69 -1.95 4.93
N HIS A 26 2.18 -3.01 4.30
CA HIS A 26 1.23 -3.92 4.90
C HIS A 26 1.94 -5.01 5.70
N THR A 27 1.82 -4.95 7.02
CA THR A 27 2.37 -5.99 7.90
C THR A 27 1.54 -7.28 7.85
N GLY A 28 2.23 -8.44 7.86
CA GLY A 28 1.57 -9.74 7.93
C GLY A 28 0.65 -9.91 9.13
N GLN A 29 0.97 -9.29 10.28
CA GLN A 29 0.13 -9.36 11.48
C GLN A 29 -1.25 -8.71 11.31
N MET A 30 -1.45 -7.85 10.32
CA MET A 30 -2.73 -7.25 10.02
C MET A 30 -3.47 -7.96 8.87
N MET A 31 -3.13 -9.20 8.60
CA MET A 31 -3.87 -10.13 7.74
C MET A 31 -4.25 -11.36 8.57
N SER A 32 -5.53 -11.60 8.80
CA SER A 32 -6.00 -12.67 9.69
C SER A 32 -5.59 -14.09 9.27
N CYS A 33 -5.25 -14.30 8.01
CA CYS A 33 -4.65 -15.56 7.56
C CYS A 33 -3.24 -15.81 8.13
N TYR A 34 -2.55 -14.78 8.63
CA TYR A 34 -1.25 -14.90 9.30
C TYR A 34 -1.34 -14.71 10.82
N ASP A 35 -2.21 -13.81 11.30
CA ASP A 35 -2.35 -13.49 12.71
C ASP A 35 -3.78 -13.06 13.04
N THR A 36 -4.47 -13.83 13.86
CA THR A 36 -5.89 -13.60 14.22
C THR A 36 -6.08 -12.65 15.40
N ARG A 37 -5.00 -12.12 16.00
CA ARG A 37 -5.09 -11.30 17.23
C ARG A 37 -5.67 -9.90 17.01
N TYR A 38 -5.51 -9.35 15.81
CA TYR A 38 -5.75 -7.92 15.59
C TYR A 38 -7.08 -7.63 14.88
N ILE A 39 -7.23 -8.02 13.63
CA ILE A 39 -8.42 -7.76 12.83
C ILE A 39 -8.77 -8.97 11.96
N GLU A 40 -9.98 -8.99 11.44
CA GLU A 40 -10.42 -9.98 10.44
C GLU A 40 -10.28 -9.41 9.03
N THR A 41 -9.71 -10.21 8.13
CA THR A 41 -9.53 -9.87 6.71
C THR A 41 -10.10 -10.99 5.81
N PRO A 42 -11.44 -11.20 5.83
CA PRO A 42 -12.05 -12.41 5.28
C PRO A 42 -11.83 -12.58 3.77
N ASN A 43 -11.66 -11.49 3.02
CA ASN A 43 -11.38 -11.56 1.59
C ASN A 43 -9.93 -11.98 1.30
N LEU A 44 -8.96 -11.54 2.09
CA LEU A 44 -7.58 -11.99 2.01
C LEU A 44 -7.46 -13.45 2.48
N ASP A 45 -8.17 -13.81 3.53
CA ASP A 45 -8.22 -15.19 4.06
C ASP A 45 -8.78 -16.15 3.03
N ARG A 46 -9.76 -15.72 2.22
CA ARG A 46 -10.28 -16.53 1.10
C ARG A 46 -9.19 -16.84 0.08
N ILE A 47 -8.35 -15.85 -0.29
CA ILE A 47 -7.23 -16.06 -1.20
C ILE A 47 -6.23 -17.05 -0.59
N ALA A 48 -5.93 -16.91 0.69
CA ALA A 48 -5.01 -17.79 1.41
C ALA A 48 -5.54 -19.23 1.52
N ARG A 49 -6.86 -19.39 1.73
CA ARG A 49 -7.51 -20.69 1.86
C ARG A 49 -7.62 -21.43 0.52
N ASP A 50 -7.98 -20.70 -0.54
CA ASP A 50 -8.27 -21.26 -1.86
C ASP A 50 -7.01 -21.36 -2.73
N GLY A 51 -5.89 -20.79 -2.29
CA GLY A 51 -4.61 -20.74 -2.97
C GLY A 51 -3.43 -21.23 -2.13
N VAL A 52 -2.34 -20.48 -2.15
CA VAL A 52 -1.10 -20.78 -1.40
C VAL A 52 -0.71 -19.59 -0.53
N ARG A 53 -0.45 -19.85 0.74
CA ARG A 53 0.09 -18.89 1.70
C ARG A 53 1.58 -19.15 1.93
N PHE A 54 2.42 -18.16 1.63
CA PHE A 54 3.86 -18.24 1.89
C PHE A 54 4.15 -17.80 3.33
N THR A 55 4.75 -18.66 4.12
CA THR A 55 5.13 -18.38 5.52
C THR A 55 6.53 -17.80 5.64
N ASN A 56 7.37 -17.98 4.63
CA ASN A 56 8.73 -17.46 4.54
C ASN A 56 8.90 -16.73 3.21
N SER A 57 8.66 -15.41 3.23
CA SER A 57 8.83 -14.54 2.08
C SER A 57 9.67 -13.33 2.49
N PHE A 58 10.65 -12.98 1.66
CA PHE A 58 11.63 -11.94 1.96
C PHE A 58 11.68 -10.91 0.85
N VAL A 59 11.83 -9.63 1.21
CA VAL A 59 12.03 -8.57 0.24
C VAL A 59 13.52 -8.38 -0.05
N ALA A 60 13.86 -8.12 -1.32
CA ALA A 60 15.23 -7.83 -1.72
C ALA A 60 15.70 -6.44 -1.26
N ASN A 61 14.77 -5.49 -1.13
CA ASN A 61 14.98 -4.16 -0.58
C ASN A 61 13.67 -3.67 0.03
N SER A 62 13.68 -3.22 1.27
CA SER A 62 12.48 -2.83 2.03
C SER A 62 12.01 -1.40 1.78
N LEU A 63 12.65 -0.63 0.90
CA LEU A 63 12.17 0.68 0.45
C LEU A 63 11.19 0.52 -0.72
N SER A 64 10.16 1.34 -0.75
CA SER A 64 9.05 1.25 -1.71
C SER A 64 9.50 1.23 -3.19
N GLY A 65 10.23 2.24 -3.68
CA GLY A 65 10.70 2.30 -5.06
C GLY A 65 11.66 1.16 -5.41
N PRO A 66 12.74 0.93 -4.64
CA PRO A 66 13.65 -0.19 -4.86
C PRO A 66 12.95 -1.56 -4.86
N SER A 67 12.00 -1.80 -3.96
CA SER A 67 11.20 -3.02 -3.95
C SER A 67 10.42 -3.22 -5.26
N ARG A 68 9.78 -2.15 -5.76
CA ARG A 68 9.04 -2.17 -7.03
C ARG A 68 9.95 -2.42 -8.22
N ALA A 69 11.13 -1.79 -8.25
CA ALA A 69 12.14 -2.05 -9.28
C ALA A 69 12.64 -3.51 -9.26
N CYS A 70 12.88 -4.06 -8.06
CA CYS A 70 13.25 -5.48 -7.91
C CYS A 70 12.15 -6.41 -8.42
N MET A 71 10.89 -6.15 -8.08
CA MET A 71 9.75 -6.93 -8.53
C MET A 71 9.59 -6.90 -10.06
N LEU A 72 9.72 -5.71 -10.67
CA LEU A 72 9.57 -5.56 -12.12
C LEU A 72 10.71 -6.24 -12.90
N THR A 73 11.94 -6.16 -12.39
CA THR A 73 13.13 -6.62 -13.12
C THR A 73 13.57 -8.04 -12.77
N GLY A 74 13.13 -8.58 -11.62
CA GLY A 74 13.67 -9.81 -11.06
C GLY A 74 15.13 -9.69 -10.59
N LYS A 75 15.66 -8.46 -10.43
CA LYS A 75 17.04 -8.18 -10.05
C LYS A 75 17.09 -7.45 -8.70
N HIS A 76 18.12 -7.71 -7.90
CA HIS A 76 18.41 -6.91 -6.72
C HIS A 76 18.71 -5.44 -7.07
N SER A 77 18.52 -4.51 -6.13
CA SER A 77 18.65 -3.07 -6.34
C SER A 77 19.99 -2.65 -6.91
N HIS A 78 21.10 -3.25 -6.47
CA HIS A 78 22.44 -2.97 -7.02
C HIS A 78 22.61 -3.41 -8.48
N ALA A 79 21.82 -4.39 -8.94
CA ALA A 79 21.88 -4.88 -10.31
C ALA A 79 20.87 -4.20 -11.24
N ASN A 80 19.76 -3.67 -10.72
CA ASN A 80 18.80 -2.88 -11.50
C ASN A 80 19.07 -1.38 -11.45
N GLY A 81 19.98 -0.90 -10.59
CA GLY A 81 20.39 0.49 -10.47
C GLY A 81 19.46 1.39 -9.65
N PHE A 82 18.34 0.86 -9.12
CA PHE A 82 17.39 1.65 -8.32
C PHE A 82 17.52 1.29 -6.84
N THR A 83 18.35 2.06 -6.11
CA THR A 83 18.78 1.73 -4.75
C THR A 83 18.10 2.53 -3.65
N ASP A 84 17.53 3.69 -3.96
CA ASP A 84 16.86 4.59 -3.00
C ASP A 84 15.69 5.34 -3.62
N ASN A 85 14.89 6.04 -2.77
CA ASN A 85 13.70 6.80 -3.17
C ASN A 85 13.99 8.30 -3.44
N THR A 86 15.24 8.74 -3.41
CA THR A 86 15.58 10.18 -3.39
C THR A 86 16.44 10.63 -4.55
N THR A 87 17.33 9.78 -5.02
CA THR A 87 18.31 10.11 -6.05
C THR A 87 18.19 9.27 -7.32
N CYS A 88 17.52 8.10 -7.23
CA CYS A 88 17.41 7.17 -8.34
C CYS A 88 16.22 7.48 -9.25
N VAL A 89 16.41 7.31 -10.54
CA VAL A 89 15.37 7.25 -11.57
C VAL A 89 15.42 5.87 -12.20
N PHE A 90 14.29 5.19 -12.30
CA PHE A 90 14.24 3.84 -12.86
C PHE A 90 14.52 3.87 -14.37
N ASP A 91 15.51 3.10 -14.78
CA ASP A 91 15.80 2.88 -16.20
C ASP A 91 14.75 1.93 -16.80
N GLY A 92 13.74 2.53 -17.44
CA GLY A 92 12.68 1.83 -18.12
C GLY A 92 13.10 1.09 -19.40
N SER A 93 14.36 1.20 -19.85
CA SER A 93 14.88 0.42 -20.99
C SER A 93 15.18 -1.02 -20.63
N GLN A 94 15.40 -1.31 -19.35
CA GLN A 94 15.68 -2.66 -18.86
C GLN A 94 14.56 -3.64 -19.21
N GLN A 95 14.94 -4.93 -19.27
CA GLN A 95 13.97 -6.01 -19.35
C GLN A 95 13.17 -6.09 -18.04
N THR A 96 11.86 -6.13 -18.17
CA THR A 96 10.92 -6.23 -17.05
C THR A 96 9.89 -7.32 -17.30
N LEU A 97 9.27 -7.82 -16.24
CA LEU A 97 8.22 -8.83 -16.34
C LEU A 97 7.08 -8.42 -17.31
N PRO A 98 6.51 -7.20 -17.26
CA PRO A 98 5.47 -6.82 -18.20
C PRO A 98 5.95 -6.86 -19.68
N LYS A 99 7.19 -6.43 -20.00
CA LYS A 99 7.74 -6.55 -21.35
C LYS A 99 7.87 -7.99 -21.83
N LEU A 100 8.30 -8.90 -20.96
CA LEU A 100 8.35 -10.32 -21.26
C LEU A 100 6.97 -10.90 -21.52
N LEU A 101 5.99 -10.50 -20.71
CA LEU A 101 4.60 -10.92 -20.90
C LEU A 101 4.01 -10.40 -22.21
N GLN A 102 4.28 -9.15 -22.60
CA GLN A 102 3.89 -8.63 -23.92
C GLN A 102 4.49 -9.46 -25.07
N THR A 103 5.78 -9.83 -24.96
CA THR A 103 6.42 -10.71 -25.95
C THR A 103 5.75 -12.08 -26.01
N ALA A 104 5.17 -12.55 -24.89
CA ALA A 104 4.40 -13.79 -24.83
C ALA A 104 2.93 -13.62 -25.26
N GLY A 105 2.52 -12.44 -25.73
CA GLY A 105 1.18 -12.15 -26.23
C GLY A 105 0.15 -11.84 -25.14
N TYR A 106 0.60 -11.35 -23.98
CA TYR A 106 -0.28 -10.82 -22.94
C TYR A 106 -0.53 -9.33 -23.12
N GLN A 107 -1.74 -8.90 -22.84
CA GLN A 107 -1.99 -7.49 -22.52
C GLN A 107 -1.52 -7.18 -21.11
N THR A 108 -0.90 -6.03 -20.93
CA THR A 108 -0.32 -5.63 -19.64
C THR A 108 -0.89 -4.28 -19.20
N ALA A 109 -1.29 -4.20 -17.94
CA ALA A 109 -1.80 -2.97 -17.36
C ALA A 109 -1.27 -2.73 -15.95
N ILE A 110 -1.16 -1.46 -15.54
CA ILE A 110 -0.87 -1.07 -14.16
C ILE A 110 -1.74 0.10 -13.73
N VAL A 111 -2.36 -0.02 -12.55
CA VAL A 111 -3.15 1.04 -11.93
C VAL A 111 -2.65 1.30 -10.52
N GLY A 112 -2.40 2.55 -10.16
CA GLY A 112 -2.07 2.98 -8.82
C GLY A 112 -0.62 3.41 -8.61
N LYS A 113 0.00 3.05 -7.49
CA LYS A 113 1.31 3.55 -7.10
C LYS A 113 2.44 3.00 -7.97
N TRP A 114 3.15 3.90 -8.65
CA TRP A 114 4.35 3.59 -9.44
C TRP A 114 5.63 3.84 -8.64
N HIS A 115 5.89 5.07 -8.25
CA HIS A 115 6.98 5.50 -7.36
C HIS A 115 8.38 5.10 -7.83
N LEU A 116 8.65 5.26 -9.12
CA LEU A 116 9.95 4.94 -9.74
C LEU A 116 10.59 6.13 -10.46
N GLU A 117 10.06 7.35 -10.25
CA GLU A 117 10.55 8.62 -10.79
C GLU A 117 10.72 8.64 -12.33
N SER A 118 10.06 7.70 -13.02
CA SER A 118 9.98 7.57 -14.47
C SER A 118 8.57 7.21 -14.89
N MET A 119 8.23 7.31 -16.17
CA MET A 119 6.96 6.80 -16.68
C MET A 119 7.01 5.28 -16.90
N PRO A 120 5.88 4.57 -16.73
CA PRO A 120 5.82 3.13 -16.97
C PRO A 120 6.19 2.76 -18.40
N THR A 121 6.93 1.66 -18.55
CA THR A 121 7.26 1.05 -19.86
C THR A 121 6.92 -0.44 -19.83
N GLY A 122 6.50 -0.99 -20.98
CA GLY A 122 6.08 -2.38 -21.09
C GLY A 122 4.65 -2.62 -20.60
N PHE A 123 3.82 -1.59 -20.59
CA PHE A 123 2.40 -1.67 -20.28
C PHE A 123 1.59 -1.10 -21.47
N ASP A 124 0.52 -1.79 -21.83
CA ASP A 124 -0.43 -1.36 -22.85
C ASP A 124 -1.42 -0.33 -22.28
N TYR A 125 -1.63 -0.37 -20.97
CA TYR A 125 -2.44 0.60 -20.24
C TYR A 125 -1.85 0.93 -18.88
N TRP A 126 -1.89 2.21 -18.49
CA TRP A 126 -1.55 2.61 -17.14
C TRP A 126 -2.20 3.92 -16.72
N GLU A 127 -2.55 3.99 -15.44
CA GLU A 127 -2.88 5.20 -14.70
C GLU A 127 -2.18 5.14 -13.34
N ILE A 128 -1.24 6.05 -13.10
CA ILE A 128 -0.36 5.98 -11.94
C ILE A 128 -0.48 7.21 -11.04
N LEU A 129 -0.15 7.00 -9.77
CA LEU A 129 -0.11 8.09 -8.80
C LEU A 129 1.19 8.90 -8.95
N PRO A 130 1.14 10.24 -8.86
CA PRO A 130 2.34 11.05 -8.69
C PRO A 130 2.97 10.78 -7.32
N GLY A 131 4.25 10.39 -7.29
CA GLY A 131 4.99 10.09 -6.07
C GLY A 131 4.30 9.06 -5.16
N GLN A 132 3.98 9.46 -3.93
CA GLN A 132 3.33 8.60 -2.93
C GLN A 132 1.79 8.56 -3.05
N GLY A 133 1.18 9.45 -3.81
CA GLY A 133 -0.26 9.62 -3.88
C GLY A 133 -0.89 10.19 -2.59
N ASP A 134 -2.17 10.48 -2.67
CA ASP A 134 -3.01 10.99 -1.58
C ASP A 134 -4.23 10.10 -1.38
N TYR A 135 -4.66 9.87 -0.14
CA TYR A 135 -5.82 9.01 0.16
C TYR A 135 -7.15 9.61 -0.29
N TYR A 136 -7.29 10.93 -0.17
CA TYR A 136 -8.51 11.63 -0.57
C TYR A 136 -8.28 12.43 -1.84
N ASN A 137 -9.24 12.35 -2.75
CA ASN A 137 -9.25 13.09 -4.02
C ASN A 137 -7.87 13.08 -4.71
N PRO A 138 -7.34 11.87 -5.00
CA PRO A 138 -6.00 11.71 -5.54
C PRO A 138 -5.87 12.28 -6.95
N ASP A 139 -4.63 12.64 -7.29
CA ASP A 139 -4.25 12.90 -8.67
C ASP A 139 -3.73 11.60 -9.31
N PHE A 140 -4.05 11.38 -10.59
CA PHE A 140 -3.51 10.33 -11.43
C PHE A 140 -2.81 10.93 -12.63
N ILE A 141 -1.68 10.36 -13.02
CA ILE A 141 -1.03 10.62 -14.30
C ILE A 141 -1.53 9.56 -15.28
N THR A 142 -2.07 10.00 -16.43
CA THR A 142 -2.60 9.13 -17.47
C THR A 142 -1.57 8.85 -18.57
N MET A 143 -1.86 7.90 -19.45
CA MET A 143 -1.01 7.59 -20.61
C MET A 143 -0.78 8.79 -21.54
N ASN A 144 -1.67 9.78 -21.54
CA ASN A 144 -1.49 11.03 -22.29
C ASN A 144 -0.55 12.02 -21.59
N ASN A 145 0.03 11.62 -20.44
CA ASN A 145 0.85 12.46 -19.59
C ASN A 145 0.09 13.65 -18.95
N ASP A 146 -1.23 13.56 -18.89
CA ASP A 146 -2.07 14.50 -18.18
C ASP A 146 -2.20 14.10 -16.71
N THR A 147 -2.32 15.11 -15.83
CA THR A 147 -2.64 14.87 -14.42
C THR A 147 -4.11 15.17 -14.19
N VAL A 148 -4.87 14.16 -13.80
CA VAL A 148 -6.31 14.24 -13.55
C VAL A 148 -6.58 14.01 -12.07
N ARG A 149 -7.38 14.91 -11.46
CA ARG A 149 -7.87 14.74 -10.10
C ARG A 149 -9.16 13.95 -10.08
N GLU A 150 -9.15 12.84 -9.34
CA GLU A 150 -10.33 12.01 -9.11
C GLU A 150 -10.96 12.32 -7.77
N LYS A 151 -12.31 12.40 -7.73
CA LYS A 151 -13.03 12.60 -6.47
C LYS A 151 -13.28 11.27 -5.79
N GLY A 152 -12.93 11.16 -4.52
CA GLY A 152 -13.23 9.98 -3.70
C GLY A 152 -12.02 9.47 -2.92
N TYR A 153 -12.13 8.22 -2.44
CA TYR A 153 -11.09 7.55 -1.66
C TYR A 153 -10.22 6.68 -2.54
N LEU A 154 -8.90 6.82 -2.41
CA LEU A 154 -7.92 6.26 -3.33
C LEU A 154 -8.03 4.74 -3.53
N THR A 155 -8.22 3.97 -2.45
CA THR A 155 -8.28 2.50 -2.55
C THR A 155 -9.46 2.06 -3.43
N ASN A 156 -10.62 2.72 -3.27
CA ASN A 156 -11.80 2.44 -4.10
C ASN A 156 -11.52 2.83 -5.56
N ILE A 157 -10.96 4.01 -5.80
CA ILE A 157 -10.69 4.51 -7.16
C ILE A 157 -9.73 3.57 -7.90
N ILE A 158 -8.64 3.12 -7.25
CA ILE A 158 -7.72 2.15 -7.87
C ILE A 158 -8.44 0.84 -8.20
N THR A 159 -9.30 0.36 -7.30
CA THR A 159 -10.09 -0.85 -7.51
C THR A 159 -11.07 -0.69 -8.67
N ASP A 160 -11.84 0.40 -8.69
CA ASP A 160 -12.83 0.69 -9.72
C ASP A 160 -12.19 0.83 -11.10
N LYS A 161 -11.08 1.57 -11.22
CA LYS A 161 -10.30 1.68 -12.47
C LYS A 161 -9.77 0.32 -12.94
N SER A 162 -9.34 -0.52 -12.02
CA SER A 162 -8.85 -1.87 -12.32
C SER A 162 -9.98 -2.77 -12.83
N ILE A 163 -11.15 -2.71 -12.22
CA ILE A 163 -12.35 -3.45 -12.65
C ILE A 163 -12.82 -2.93 -14.02
N ASP A 164 -12.84 -1.61 -14.20
CA ASP A 164 -13.27 -0.99 -15.46
C ASP A 164 -12.36 -1.40 -16.62
N TRP A 165 -11.05 -1.45 -16.40
CA TRP A 165 -10.11 -1.99 -17.38
C TRP A 165 -10.36 -3.47 -17.68
N LEU A 166 -10.61 -4.29 -16.66
CA LEU A 166 -10.92 -5.72 -16.83
C LEU A 166 -12.20 -5.94 -17.64
N GLU A 167 -13.20 -5.10 -17.43
CA GLU A 167 -14.52 -5.24 -18.07
C GLU A 167 -14.60 -4.64 -19.47
N LYS A 168 -13.96 -3.47 -19.68
CA LYS A 168 -14.15 -2.61 -20.85
C LYS A 168 -12.84 -2.25 -21.58
N GLY A 169 -11.72 -2.20 -20.88
CA GLY A 169 -10.47 -1.64 -21.40
C GLY A 169 -9.58 -2.62 -22.15
N ARG A 170 -9.71 -3.93 -21.87
CA ARG A 170 -8.87 -4.96 -22.48
C ARG A 170 -9.53 -5.69 -23.64
N ASP A 171 -8.75 -6.28 -24.52
CA ASP A 171 -9.20 -7.29 -25.47
C ASP A 171 -9.47 -8.60 -24.72
N LYS A 172 -10.69 -9.11 -24.81
CA LYS A 172 -11.11 -10.32 -24.08
C LYS A 172 -10.58 -11.62 -24.67
N GLU A 173 -10.10 -11.59 -25.89
CA GLU A 173 -9.52 -12.73 -26.58
C GLU A 173 -8.04 -12.97 -26.22
N GLN A 174 -7.39 -11.99 -25.57
CA GLN A 174 -6.00 -12.09 -25.16
C GLN A 174 -5.86 -12.36 -23.65
N PRO A 175 -4.88 -13.16 -23.23
CA PRO A 175 -4.53 -13.26 -21.83
C PRO A 175 -3.97 -11.92 -21.35
N PHE A 176 -4.14 -11.62 -20.06
CA PHE A 176 -3.68 -10.36 -19.50
C PHE A 176 -2.87 -10.53 -18.21
N CYS A 177 -2.06 -9.51 -17.94
CA CYS A 177 -1.45 -9.29 -16.64
C CYS A 177 -1.79 -7.88 -16.14
N LEU A 178 -2.54 -7.79 -15.06
CA LEU A 178 -2.94 -6.54 -14.41
C LEU A 178 -2.22 -6.36 -13.09
N PHE A 179 -1.49 -5.26 -12.94
CA PHE A 179 -0.86 -4.82 -11.70
C PHE A 179 -1.76 -3.80 -11.01
N ILE A 180 -2.23 -4.11 -9.80
CA ILE A 180 -3.06 -3.24 -8.96
C ILE A 180 -2.20 -2.83 -7.77
N HIS A 181 -1.67 -1.61 -7.79
CA HIS A 181 -0.72 -1.14 -6.81
C HIS A 181 -1.36 -0.11 -5.87
N HIS A 182 -1.84 -0.58 -4.72
CA HIS A 182 -2.40 0.29 -3.70
C HIS A 182 -1.33 1.10 -2.97
N LYS A 183 -1.67 2.35 -2.57
CA LYS A 183 -0.93 3.13 -1.57
C LYS A 183 -1.19 2.58 -0.16
N ALA A 184 -2.40 2.08 0.09
CA ALA A 184 -2.75 1.51 1.39
C ALA A 184 -1.80 0.33 1.69
N ILE A 185 -1.26 0.24 2.87
CA ILE A 185 -1.60 0.96 4.12
C ILE A 185 -0.47 1.93 4.51
N HIS A 186 0.24 2.49 3.55
CA HIS A 186 1.35 3.41 3.79
C HIS A 186 0.95 4.60 4.68
N ARG A 187 1.90 5.08 5.51
CA ARG A 187 1.78 6.34 6.26
C ARG A 187 1.21 7.42 5.31
N ASP A 188 0.27 8.12 5.64
CA ASP A 188 -0.29 8.84 6.78
C ASP A 188 -1.52 8.17 7.42
N TRP A 189 -1.89 6.96 7.02
CA TRP A 189 -2.98 6.16 7.58
C TRP A 189 -4.28 6.97 7.73
N LEU A 190 -4.70 7.62 6.65
CA LEU A 190 -5.97 8.33 6.61
C LEU A 190 -7.07 7.36 6.17
N PRO A 191 -7.98 6.97 7.07
CA PRO A 191 -9.02 5.99 6.75
C PRO A 191 -10.11 6.62 5.87
N GLU A 192 -10.85 5.78 5.16
CA GLU A 192 -12.06 6.23 4.48
C GLU A 192 -13.10 6.73 5.48
N LEU A 193 -13.86 7.77 5.13
CA LEU A 193 -14.79 8.45 6.05
C LEU A 193 -15.79 7.52 6.71
N LYS A 194 -16.28 6.50 5.99
CA LYS A 194 -17.22 5.51 6.54
C LYS A 194 -16.63 4.64 7.65
N TYR A 195 -15.29 4.62 7.78
CA TYR A 195 -14.59 3.82 8.79
C TYR A 195 -13.97 4.67 9.90
N LEU A 196 -14.22 5.99 9.96
CA LEU A 196 -13.59 6.88 10.96
C LEU A 196 -13.80 6.44 12.40
N THR A 197 -14.95 5.84 12.72
CA THR A 197 -15.29 5.37 14.07
C THR A 197 -15.03 3.87 14.29
N LEU A 198 -14.64 3.15 13.23
CA LEU A 198 -14.34 1.73 13.36
C LEU A 198 -13.14 1.52 14.30
N TYR A 199 -13.21 0.52 15.16
CA TYR A 199 -12.17 0.16 16.13
C TYR A 199 -11.85 1.23 17.21
N GLU A 200 -12.65 2.30 17.37
CA GLU A 200 -12.38 3.30 18.42
C GLU A 200 -12.44 2.70 19.83
N ASP A 201 -13.35 1.77 20.07
CA ASP A 201 -13.49 1.05 21.34
C ASP A 201 -12.60 -0.19 21.46
N LYS A 202 -11.84 -0.52 20.40
CA LYS A 202 -10.98 -1.70 20.40
C LYS A 202 -9.64 -1.38 21.04
N GLU A 203 -9.23 -2.22 22.00
CA GLU A 203 -7.87 -2.28 22.50
C GLU A 203 -7.05 -3.30 21.72
N PHE A 204 -5.92 -2.90 21.21
CA PHE A 204 -4.98 -3.75 20.50
C PHE A 204 -3.92 -4.26 21.46
N SER A 205 -3.73 -5.58 21.53
CA SER A 205 -2.66 -6.16 22.32
C SER A 205 -1.30 -5.68 21.86
N MET A 206 -0.46 -5.28 22.79
CA MET A 206 0.95 -5.00 22.49
C MET A 206 1.69 -6.32 22.25
N PRO A 207 2.65 -6.37 21.31
CA PRO A 207 3.50 -7.55 21.15
C PRO A 207 4.40 -7.75 22.36
N ASP A 208 4.77 -8.98 22.67
CA ASP A 208 5.59 -9.32 23.85
C ASP A 208 6.93 -8.58 23.89
N ASN A 209 7.47 -8.24 22.71
CA ASN A 209 8.70 -7.48 22.56
C ASN A 209 8.49 -5.96 22.36
N PHE A 210 7.35 -5.42 22.78
CA PHE A 210 7.04 -3.99 22.62
C PHE A 210 8.07 -3.05 23.27
N TYR A 211 8.60 -3.45 24.41
CA TYR A 211 9.66 -2.73 25.16
C TYR A 211 11.01 -3.45 25.11
N ASP A 212 11.28 -4.15 24.00
CA ASP A 212 12.54 -4.85 23.78
C ASP A 212 13.74 -3.89 23.80
N ASP A 213 14.79 -4.26 24.51
CA ASP A 213 16.05 -3.50 24.61
C ASP A 213 17.03 -3.84 23.48
N TYR A 214 16.68 -4.82 22.65
CA TYR A 214 17.49 -5.34 21.55
C TYR A 214 18.82 -6.00 21.98
N GLU A 215 18.94 -6.48 23.22
CA GLU A 215 20.13 -7.17 23.72
C GLU A 215 20.55 -8.31 22.77
N GLY A 216 21.84 -8.40 22.48
CA GLY A 216 22.41 -9.39 21.55
C GLY A 216 22.14 -9.13 20.07
N ARG A 217 21.44 -8.04 19.68
CA ARG A 217 21.09 -7.70 18.30
C ARG A 217 21.63 -6.32 17.92
N PRO A 218 22.93 -6.20 17.65
CA PRO A 218 23.61 -4.89 17.50
C PRO A 218 23.01 -4.02 16.35
N ALA A 219 22.55 -4.61 15.26
CA ALA A 219 21.92 -3.87 14.17
C ALA A 219 20.57 -3.24 14.59
N ALA A 220 19.77 -3.96 15.37
CA ALA A 220 18.51 -3.46 15.92
C ALA A 220 18.76 -2.40 17.02
N ALA A 221 19.75 -2.62 17.87
CA ALA A 221 20.13 -1.69 18.94
C ALA A 221 20.69 -0.36 18.39
N ALA A 222 21.30 -0.37 17.21
CA ALA A 222 21.85 0.82 16.57
C ALA A 222 20.78 1.73 15.92
N GLN A 223 19.57 1.24 15.68
CA GLN A 223 18.49 2.06 15.14
C GLN A 223 18.00 3.07 16.19
N THR A 224 17.58 4.25 15.75
CA THR A 224 17.18 5.34 16.65
C THR A 224 15.68 5.64 16.62
N MET A 225 14.93 5.02 15.71
CA MET A 225 13.50 5.25 15.53
C MET A 225 12.70 4.65 16.70
N SER A 226 11.79 5.43 17.28
CA SER A 226 10.94 4.98 18.37
C SER A 226 9.56 5.62 18.32
N ILE A 227 8.55 4.95 18.88
CA ILE A 227 7.21 5.50 19.06
C ILE A 227 7.27 6.79 19.87
N ALA A 228 8.07 6.82 20.91
CA ALA A 228 8.19 7.98 21.81
C ALA A 228 8.59 9.26 21.07
N LYS A 229 9.65 9.18 20.24
CA LYS A 229 10.30 10.36 19.64
C LYS A 229 9.85 10.64 18.22
N ASP A 230 9.62 9.60 17.41
CA ASP A 230 9.50 9.72 15.96
C ASP A 230 8.07 9.62 15.46
N MET A 231 7.15 9.03 16.23
CA MET A 231 5.73 9.08 15.91
C MET A 231 5.19 10.48 16.21
N ASP A 232 4.93 11.24 15.15
CA ASP A 232 4.50 12.63 15.24
C ASP A 232 3.04 12.74 15.69
N ILE A 233 2.79 13.53 16.71
CA ILE A 233 1.46 13.64 17.33
C ILE A 233 0.41 14.27 16.39
N ILE A 234 0.83 15.16 15.48
CA ILE A 234 -0.09 15.77 14.52
C ILE A 234 -0.24 14.88 13.28
N TYR A 235 0.86 14.46 12.68
CA TYR A 235 0.83 13.76 11.40
C TYR A 235 0.39 12.31 11.53
N ASP A 236 0.94 11.61 12.52
CA ASP A 236 0.70 10.17 12.66
C ASP A 236 -0.54 9.86 13.47
N THR A 237 -0.83 10.64 14.53
CA THR A 237 -1.98 10.39 15.39
C THR A 237 -3.15 11.35 15.15
N LYS A 238 -3.00 12.36 14.27
CA LYS A 238 -3.99 13.38 13.89
C LYS A 238 -4.43 14.30 15.04
N MET A 239 -3.74 14.29 16.17
CA MET A 239 -4.04 15.18 17.31
C MET A 239 -3.57 16.59 17.00
N TYR A 240 -4.49 17.49 16.71
CA TYR A 240 -4.17 18.86 16.35
C TYR A 240 -5.01 19.87 17.09
N ARG A 241 -4.36 20.88 17.66
CA ARG A 241 -4.98 22.12 18.12
C ARG A 241 -4.21 23.31 17.57
N GLU A 242 -4.91 24.44 17.44
CA GLU A 242 -4.27 25.67 17.03
C GLU A 242 -3.09 26.02 17.98
N GLY A 243 -2.01 26.56 17.43
CA GLY A 243 -0.80 26.86 18.19
C GLY A 243 0.19 25.70 18.34
N MET A 244 -0.21 24.44 18.13
CA MET A 244 0.73 23.30 18.20
C MET A 244 1.81 23.40 17.14
N LYS A 245 3.03 22.97 17.52
CA LYS A 245 4.19 22.92 16.63
C LYS A 245 4.59 21.46 16.37
N SER A 246 4.83 21.13 15.12
CA SER A 246 5.42 19.88 14.65
C SER A 246 6.13 20.13 13.33
N ARG A 247 7.21 19.39 13.09
CA ARG A 247 7.93 19.42 11.80
C ARG A 247 7.03 18.93 10.65
N LEU A 248 6.05 18.07 10.92
CA LEU A 248 5.16 17.48 9.94
C LEU A 248 3.79 18.18 9.85
N LYS A 249 3.52 19.22 10.66
CA LYS A 249 2.27 19.98 10.63
C LYS A 249 1.88 20.47 9.22
N LYS A 250 2.86 21.00 8.46
CA LYS A 250 2.62 21.47 7.09
C LYS A 250 2.24 20.32 6.15
N ALA A 251 2.87 19.15 6.33
CA ALA A 251 2.57 17.95 5.56
C ALA A 251 1.15 17.45 5.87
N TYR A 252 0.79 17.35 7.15
CA TYR A 252 -0.58 17.02 7.58
C TYR A 252 -1.61 17.96 6.96
N GLY A 253 -1.41 19.27 7.08
CA GLY A 253 -2.33 20.27 6.51
C GLY A 253 -2.53 20.13 5.00
N ARG A 254 -1.48 19.74 4.23
CA ARG A 254 -1.63 19.47 2.79
C ARG A 254 -2.51 18.25 2.51
N LYS A 255 -2.40 17.20 3.33
CA LYS A 255 -3.21 15.98 3.20
C LYS A 255 -4.69 16.27 3.51
N ILE A 256 -4.95 16.98 4.59
CA ILE A 256 -6.30 17.29 5.02
C ILE A 256 -7.00 18.29 4.06
N LYS A 257 -6.26 19.17 3.41
CA LYS A 257 -6.81 20.07 2.35
C LYS A 257 -7.33 19.33 1.11
N ARG A 258 -7.07 18.03 0.99
CA ARG A 258 -7.65 17.19 -0.07
C ARG A 258 -9.10 16.80 0.20
N LEU A 259 -9.56 16.84 1.45
CA LEU A 259 -10.96 16.64 1.81
C LEU A 259 -11.84 17.75 1.23
N THR A 260 -13.04 17.41 0.78
CA THR A 260 -14.05 18.41 0.50
C THR A 260 -14.49 19.13 1.78
N PRO A 261 -15.13 20.30 1.74
CA PRO A 261 -15.65 20.94 2.96
C PRO A 261 -16.58 20.04 3.78
N GLU A 262 -17.45 19.26 3.11
CA GLU A 262 -18.38 18.33 3.74
C GLU A 262 -17.63 17.16 4.41
N ASP A 263 -16.71 16.55 3.68
CA ASP A 263 -15.87 15.45 4.18
C ASP A 263 -15.01 15.90 5.37
N ARG A 264 -14.56 17.17 5.32
CA ARG A 264 -13.77 17.78 6.36
C ARG A 264 -14.55 17.92 7.67
N VAL A 265 -15.82 18.27 7.61
CA VAL A 265 -16.70 18.38 8.80
C VAL A 265 -16.80 17.00 9.48
N ALA A 266 -17.03 15.94 8.71
CA ALA A 266 -17.12 14.59 9.26
C ALA A 266 -15.79 14.10 9.86
N TYR A 267 -14.69 14.39 9.18
CA TYR A 267 -13.34 14.05 9.64
C TYR A 267 -12.99 14.76 10.94
N ASP A 268 -13.16 16.09 10.97
CA ASP A 268 -12.84 16.92 12.14
C ASP A 268 -13.70 16.55 13.35
N ALA A 269 -15.01 16.27 13.18
CA ALA A 269 -15.88 15.86 14.28
C ALA A 269 -15.34 14.64 15.06
N VAL A 270 -14.76 13.67 14.36
CA VAL A 270 -14.18 12.49 15.00
C VAL A 270 -12.82 12.82 15.65
N TYR A 271 -11.90 13.41 14.89
CA TYR A 271 -10.54 13.63 15.41
C TYR A 271 -10.44 14.76 16.43
N ASP A 272 -11.32 15.77 16.37
CA ASP A 272 -11.41 16.80 17.42
C ASP A 272 -11.89 16.20 18.75
N SER A 273 -12.90 15.30 18.70
CA SER A 273 -13.34 14.58 19.92
C SER A 273 -12.23 13.76 20.54
N ILE A 274 -11.47 13.01 19.73
CA ILE A 274 -10.32 12.22 20.22
C ILE A 274 -9.22 13.14 20.75
N THR A 275 -8.98 14.26 20.08
CA THR A 275 -8.01 15.28 20.49
C THR A 275 -8.38 15.89 21.84
N ASP A 276 -9.66 16.16 22.09
CA ASP A 276 -10.12 16.69 23.37
C ASP A 276 -9.91 15.71 24.52
N VAL A 277 -10.16 14.41 24.28
CA VAL A 277 -9.85 13.36 25.24
C VAL A 277 -8.35 13.30 25.52
N PHE A 278 -7.53 13.26 24.49
CA PHE A 278 -6.07 13.23 24.60
C PHE A 278 -5.51 14.37 25.45
N PHE A 279 -5.94 15.60 25.19
CA PHE A 279 -5.45 16.77 25.95
C PHE A 279 -6.02 16.84 27.38
N ARG A 280 -7.20 16.30 27.63
CA ARG A 280 -7.77 16.18 28.98
C ARG A 280 -7.02 15.17 29.83
N GLU A 281 -6.70 13.98 29.25
CA GLU A 281 -5.97 12.91 29.91
C GLU A 281 -4.49 13.22 30.04
N ASN A 282 -3.93 13.96 29.07
CA ASN A 282 -2.55 14.41 29.03
C ASN A 282 -1.52 13.31 29.33
N PRO A 283 -1.55 12.17 28.63
CA PRO A 283 -0.67 11.04 28.92
C PRO A 283 0.81 11.43 28.76
N GLN A 284 1.65 10.92 29.65
CA GLN A 284 3.08 11.23 29.69
C GLN A 284 3.93 9.95 29.75
N GLY A 285 5.20 10.04 29.37
CA GLY A 285 6.15 8.93 29.48
C GLY A 285 5.66 7.65 28.83
N LYS A 286 5.55 6.57 29.61
CA LYS A 286 5.10 5.25 29.15
C LYS A 286 3.65 5.28 28.65
N GLU A 287 2.77 5.96 29.37
CA GLU A 287 1.36 6.10 28.97
C GLU A 287 1.20 6.76 27.61
N LEU A 288 2.03 7.77 27.31
CA LEU A 288 2.02 8.43 25.98
C LEU A 288 2.48 7.48 24.87
N VAL A 289 3.46 6.61 25.14
CA VAL A 289 3.94 5.61 24.16
C VAL A 289 2.83 4.60 23.87
N GLU A 290 2.17 4.09 24.89
CA GLU A 290 1.06 3.14 24.78
C GLU A 290 -0.15 3.79 24.09
N TRP A 291 -0.48 5.02 24.44
CA TRP A 291 -1.54 5.78 23.77
C TRP A 291 -1.26 5.98 22.27
N LYS A 292 -0.03 6.38 21.92
CA LYS A 292 0.39 6.51 20.50
C LYS A 292 0.27 5.19 19.76
N TYR A 293 0.67 4.08 20.37
CA TYR A 293 0.52 2.74 19.81
C TYR A 293 -0.95 2.42 19.52
N GLN A 294 -1.83 2.58 20.52
CA GLN A 294 -3.26 2.31 20.36
C GLN A 294 -3.88 3.17 19.25
N ARG A 295 -3.55 4.46 19.21
CA ARG A 295 -4.05 5.36 18.16
C ARG A 295 -3.56 4.94 16.77
N PHE A 296 -2.29 4.64 16.63
CA PHE A 296 -1.70 4.12 15.41
C PHE A 296 -2.39 2.83 14.95
N MET A 297 -2.55 1.85 15.84
CA MET A 297 -3.15 0.57 15.51
C MET A 297 -4.60 0.72 15.02
N ARG A 298 -5.38 1.60 15.66
CA ARG A 298 -6.75 1.90 15.23
C ARG A 298 -6.78 2.50 13.83
N ASP A 299 -5.98 3.53 13.56
CA ASP A 299 -5.96 4.18 12.26
C ASP A 299 -5.39 3.27 11.15
N TYR A 300 -4.35 2.49 11.47
CA TYR A 300 -3.80 1.49 10.55
C TYR A 300 -4.85 0.43 10.19
N ALA A 301 -5.53 -0.14 11.18
CA ALA A 301 -6.56 -1.15 11.00
C ALA A 301 -7.75 -0.66 10.15
N LYS A 302 -8.10 0.63 10.23
CA LYS A 302 -9.16 1.25 9.41
C LYS A 302 -8.77 1.38 7.93
N VAL A 303 -7.48 1.39 7.64
CA VAL A 303 -6.97 1.53 6.26
C VAL A 303 -6.76 0.16 5.61
N VAL A 304 -6.61 -0.91 6.40
CA VAL A 304 -6.61 -2.31 5.94
C VAL A 304 -7.98 -2.69 5.40
#